data_eed670ba9899a51a090036b116d57f03
#
_entry.id   eed670ba9899a51a090036b116d57f03
#
_cell.length_a   1.000
_cell.length_b   1.000
_cell.length_c   1.000
_cell.angle_alpha   90.00
_cell.angle_beta   90.00
_cell.angle_gamma   90.00
#
_symmetry.space_group_name_H-M   'P 1'
#
loop_
_entity.id
_entity.type
_entity.pdbx_description
1 polymer ?
#
loop_
_entity_poly.entity_id
_entity_poly.type
_entity_poly.pdbx_seq_one_letter_code
_entity_poly.pdbx_strand_id
1 'polypeptide(L)'
;MKKSLFCILFLCFFLTFWNTNNLSAQFRKQAFTQTYVDSKDKSVSDSTDKLFSFKEFFRGVGHKQPLKIGTMFAGSTVFIGFEQIYNKDYWKLPIIYGGLATTIGLGIHYRKTNENLSNYLFAGAGLIYWGTLMDGVISYKSDASHHPGKATLYSILLPGLGQAYNGEYWKIPIYWAGLASSIHFVALNHSNYIKYKNIHNEATNKSSGTSYNGPISAETALYYRNAYRRLRDYSIVALAAVYLLQVIDANVFAYMQDFEVGDNISMSISPSVIAPETRYALQPMGMTGIGLKLGINF
;
A
#
# COMPACT_ATOMS: atom_id res chain seq x y z
N MET A 1 3.35 27.76 -16.03
CA MET A 1 4.43 27.45 -15.10
C MET A 1 4.15 26.29 -14.15
N LYS A 2 2.92 26.06 -13.66
CA LYS A 2 2.61 24.94 -12.71
C LYS A 2 2.72 23.53 -13.32
N LYS A 3 2.47 23.34 -14.62
CA LYS A 3 2.57 22.02 -15.30
C LYS A 3 4.01 21.55 -15.52
N SER A 4 4.94 22.48 -15.70
CA SER A 4 6.36 22.18 -15.90
C SER A 4 7.05 21.71 -14.60
N LEU A 5 6.67 22.29 -13.45
CA LEU A 5 7.24 21.91 -12.15
C LEU A 5 6.84 20.47 -11.73
N PHE A 6 5.61 20.07 -12.04
CA PHE A 6 5.12 18.71 -11.76
C PHE A 6 5.85 17.66 -12.62
N CYS A 7 6.10 17.94 -13.89
CA CYS A 7 6.88 17.06 -14.78
C CYS A 7 8.34 16.94 -14.32
N ILE A 8 8.94 18.04 -13.83
CA ILE A 8 10.33 18.01 -13.34
C ILE A 8 10.44 17.20 -12.04
N LEU A 9 9.51 17.37 -11.10
CA LEU A 9 9.44 16.57 -9.86
C LEU A 9 9.21 15.09 -10.14
N PHE A 10 8.34 14.77 -11.10
CA PHE A 10 8.09 13.40 -11.53
C PHE A 10 9.32 12.79 -12.22
N LEU A 11 10.02 13.55 -13.05
CA LEU A 11 11.24 13.10 -13.73
C LEU A 11 12.40 12.90 -12.74
N CYS A 12 12.57 13.80 -11.76
CA CYS A 12 13.58 13.64 -10.70
C CYS A 12 13.29 12.41 -9.82
N PHE A 13 12.02 12.16 -9.50
CA PHE A 13 11.61 10.94 -8.77
C PHE A 13 11.94 9.66 -9.56
N PHE A 14 11.74 9.68 -10.88
CA PHE A 14 12.04 8.54 -11.75
C PHE A 14 13.55 8.26 -11.89
N LEU A 15 14.39 9.29 -11.93
CA LEU A 15 15.85 9.16 -12.10
C LEU A 15 16.58 8.64 -10.84
N THR A 16 15.99 8.81 -9.64
CA THR A 16 16.60 8.33 -8.39
C THR A 16 16.44 6.84 -8.16
N PHE A 17 15.57 6.16 -8.91
CA PHE A 17 15.22 4.75 -8.68
C PHE A 17 15.84 3.74 -9.68
N TRP A 18 16.76 4.16 -10.56
CA TRP A 18 17.29 3.28 -11.62
C TRP A 18 18.51 2.42 -11.20
N ASN A 19 18.59 1.98 -9.96
CA ASN A 19 19.58 0.98 -9.55
C ASN A 19 18.87 -0.33 -9.21
N THR A 20 18.74 -1.20 -10.20
CA THR A 20 18.22 -2.57 -10.00
C THR A 20 19.36 -3.48 -9.57
N ASN A 21 19.47 -3.77 -8.28
CA ASN A 21 20.21 -4.91 -7.80
C ASN A 21 19.35 -6.17 -7.94
N ASN A 22 19.90 -7.25 -8.47
CA ASN A 22 19.24 -8.52 -8.65
C ASN A 22 18.76 -9.08 -7.30
N LEU A 23 17.44 -9.11 -7.10
CA LEU A 23 16.80 -9.70 -5.93
C LEU A 23 16.35 -11.12 -6.26
N SER A 24 16.95 -12.10 -5.59
CA SER A 24 16.48 -13.48 -5.59
C SER A 24 15.35 -13.60 -4.57
N ALA A 25 14.17 -14.01 -5.01
CA ALA A 25 13.06 -14.32 -4.11
C ALA A 25 13.34 -15.64 -3.37
N GLN A 26 13.40 -15.59 -2.05
CA GLN A 26 13.61 -16.76 -1.20
C GLN A 26 12.34 -17.05 -0.39
N PHE A 27 11.88 -18.30 -0.40
CA PHE A 27 10.73 -18.76 0.39
C PHE A 27 11.21 -19.49 1.65
N ARG A 28 10.67 -19.16 2.80
CA ARG A 28 10.99 -19.81 4.07
C ARG A 28 10.12 -21.05 4.32
N LYS A 29 10.74 -22.20 4.61
CA LYS A 29 10.04 -23.47 4.93
C LYS A 29 9.01 -23.35 6.08
N GLN A 30 9.18 -22.42 6.98
CA GLN A 30 8.36 -22.26 8.19
C GLN A 30 6.90 -21.86 7.91
N ALA A 31 6.55 -21.29 6.75
CA ALA A 31 5.16 -20.95 6.46
C ALA A 31 4.26 -22.17 6.25
N PHE A 32 4.83 -23.31 5.84
CA PHE A 32 4.06 -24.54 5.61
C PHE A 32 4.08 -25.50 6.81
N THR A 33 4.98 -25.30 7.77
CA THR A 33 5.11 -26.14 8.96
C THR A 33 4.30 -25.62 10.16
N GLN A 34 3.67 -24.44 10.06
CA GLN A 34 2.75 -23.95 11.09
C GLN A 34 1.39 -24.68 11.11
N THR A 35 1.23 -25.70 10.27
CA THR A 35 0.05 -26.57 10.32
C THR A 35 0.27 -27.62 11.39
N TYR A 36 -0.45 -27.48 12.51
CA TYR A 36 -0.66 -28.53 13.53
C TYR A 36 0.59 -29.06 14.24
N VAL A 37 1.32 -28.22 14.93
CA VAL A 37 1.94 -28.68 16.17
C VAL A 37 0.89 -28.48 17.25
N ASP A 38 0.37 -29.60 17.71
CA ASP A 38 -0.48 -29.74 18.90
C ASP A 38 0.34 -29.21 20.10
N SER A 39 0.26 -27.91 20.30
CA SER A 39 0.94 -27.23 21.40
C SER A 39 0.08 -27.38 22.65
N LYS A 40 0.30 -28.48 23.35
CA LYS A 40 0.09 -28.60 24.79
C LYS A 40 1.01 -27.67 25.57
N ASP A 41 1.26 -26.46 25.08
CA ASP A 41 1.94 -25.44 25.85
C ASP A 41 1.18 -24.13 25.79
N LYS A 42 0.47 -23.94 26.91
CA LYS A 42 0.19 -22.69 27.61
C LYS A 42 -0.20 -21.48 26.79
N SER A 43 -1.51 -21.22 26.87
CA SER A 43 -2.07 -19.85 26.84
C SER A 43 -1.60 -18.96 25.68
N VAL A 44 -1.79 -19.41 24.47
CA VAL A 44 -2.21 -18.48 23.43
C VAL A 44 -3.65 -18.14 23.81
N SER A 45 -3.82 -17.09 24.60
CA SER A 45 -5.11 -16.47 24.81
C SER A 45 -5.71 -16.29 23.43
N ASP A 46 -6.87 -16.88 23.26
CA ASP A 46 -7.79 -16.67 22.17
C ASP A 46 -7.92 -15.15 21.95
N SER A 47 -6.96 -14.59 21.24
CA SER A 47 -7.00 -13.23 20.79
C SER A 47 -7.94 -13.22 19.61
N THR A 48 -9.25 -13.21 19.92
CA THR A 48 -10.20 -12.59 19.02
C THR A 48 -9.47 -11.38 18.47
N ASP A 49 -9.24 -11.31 17.16
CA ASP A 49 -8.52 -10.26 16.46
C ASP A 49 -9.19 -8.90 16.69
N LYS A 50 -9.01 -8.37 17.88
CA LYS A 50 -9.37 -7.00 18.22
C LYS A 50 -8.32 -6.12 17.57
N LEU A 51 -8.72 -5.40 16.54
CA LEU A 51 -7.92 -4.40 15.84
C LEU A 51 -7.24 -3.43 16.83
N PHE A 52 -7.84 -3.23 18.00
CA PHE A 52 -7.33 -2.38 19.06
C PHE A 52 -7.78 -2.88 20.44
N SER A 53 -6.86 -3.06 21.38
CA SER A 53 -7.13 -3.38 22.78
C SER A 53 -6.55 -2.32 23.71
N PHE A 54 -7.42 -1.56 24.38
CA PHE A 54 -6.99 -0.55 25.36
C PHE A 54 -6.09 -1.13 26.45
N LYS A 55 -6.34 -2.36 26.88
CA LYS A 55 -5.54 -3.04 27.93
C LYS A 55 -4.10 -3.31 27.46
N GLU A 56 -3.94 -3.78 26.22
CA GLU A 56 -2.62 -3.99 25.60
C GLU A 56 -1.92 -2.65 25.33
N PHE A 57 -2.68 -1.67 24.88
CA PHE A 57 -2.19 -0.32 24.66
C PHE A 57 -1.56 0.28 25.93
N PHE A 58 -2.29 0.30 27.05
CA PHE A 58 -1.77 0.84 28.31
C PHE A 58 -0.64 0.00 28.93
N ARG A 59 -0.62 -1.31 28.74
CA ARG A 59 0.51 -2.16 29.14
C ARG A 59 1.76 -1.90 28.31
N GLY A 60 1.59 -1.65 26.99
CA GLY A 60 2.66 -1.27 26.09
C GLY A 60 3.27 0.09 26.41
N VAL A 61 2.44 1.09 26.78
CA VAL A 61 2.92 2.39 27.27
C VAL A 61 3.82 2.23 28.49
N GLY A 62 3.47 1.29 29.39
CA GLY A 62 4.29 0.98 30.56
C GLY A 62 5.51 0.10 30.26
N HIS A 63 5.86 -0.16 29.00
CA HIS A 63 6.98 -1.02 28.57
C HIS A 63 6.98 -2.43 29.17
N LYS A 64 5.83 -2.90 29.64
CA LYS A 64 5.68 -4.24 30.22
C LYS A 64 5.56 -5.33 29.17
N GLN A 65 5.16 -4.96 27.94
CA GLN A 65 5.06 -5.86 26.80
C GLN A 65 5.35 -5.08 25.50
N PRO A 66 6.01 -5.69 24.49
CA PRO A 66 6.18 -5.05 23.19
C PRO A 66 4.82 -4.89 22.52
N LEU A 67 4.53 -3.69 22.02
CA LEU A 67 3.32 -3.40 21.25
C LEU A 67 3.49 -3.89 19.82
N LYS A 68 2.42 -4.50 19.29
CA LYS A 68 2.33 -4.75 17.84
C LYS A 68 2.29 -3.40 17.10
N ILE A 69 2.98 -3.30 15.98
CA ILE A 69 3.08 -2.06 15.19
C ILE A 69 1.70 -1.50 14.82
N GLY A 70 0.73 -2.36 14.48
CA GLY A 70 -0.64 -1.95 14.17
C GLY A 70 -1.36 -1.27 15.35
N THR A 71 -1.19 -1.81 16.56
CA THR A 71 -1.78 -1.22 17.80
C THR A 71 -1.11 0.11 18.14
N MET A 72 0.22 0.20 17.97
CA MET A 72 0.97 1.43 18.16
C MET A 72 0.50 2.51 17.18
N PHE A 73 0.42 2.19 15.89
CA PHE A 73 -0.05 3.10 14.86
C PHE A 73 -1.50 3.56 15.07
N ALA A 74 -2.41 2.62 15.40
CA ALA A 74 -3.80 2.96 15.73
C ALA A 74 -3.89 3.89 16.95
N GLY A 75 -3.05 3.69 17.95
CA GLY A 75 -2.94 4.60 19.08
C GLY A 75 -2.47 6.00 18.67
N SER A 76 -1.50 6.08 17.80
CA SER A 76 -0.91 7.34 17.33
C SER A 76 -1.85 8.14 16.42
N THR A 77 -2.74 7.49 15.70
CA THR A 77 -3.78 8.20 14.93
C THR A 77 -4.77 8.96 15.83
N VAL A 78 -5.01 8.46 17.04
CA VAL A 78 -5.89 9.12 18.03
C VAL A 78 -5.10 10.05 18.95
N PHE A 79 -3.96 9.60 19.47
CA PHE A 79 -3.09 10.35 20.37
C PHE A 79 -1.81 10.76 19.67
N ILE A 80 -1.79 11.93 19.09
CA ILE A 80 -0.64 12.48 18.34
C ILE A 80 0.61 12.42 19.22
N GLY A 81 1.70 11.86 18.70
CA GLY A 81 2.97 11.75 19.45
C GLY A 81 3.09 10.50 20.34
N PHE A 82 2.09 9.62 20.33
CA PHE A 82 2.16 8.39 21.12
C PHE A 82 3.35 7.49 20.70
N GLU A 83 3.62 7.36 19.41
CA GLU A 83 4.76 6.61 18.87
C GLU A 83 6.08 7.14 19.38
N GLN A 84 6.22 8.47 19.48
CA GLN A 84 7.41 9.12 20.02
C GLN A 84 7.58 8.82 21.54
N ILE A 85 6.48 8.75 22.27
CA ILE A 85 6.49 8.35 23.68
C ILE A 85 6.91 6.88 23.82
N TYR A 86 6.35 6.00 22.99
CA TYR A 86 6.68 4.58 22.99
C TYR A 86 8.13 4.31 22.62
N ASN A 87 8.66 5.02 21.61
CA ASN A 87 10.04 4.91 21.14
C ASN A 87 11.04 5.65 22.05
N LYS A 88 10.56 6.36 23.09
CA LYS A 88 11.35 7.22 24.01
C LYS A 88 11.97 8.45 23.35
N ASP A 89 11.45 8.91 22.25
CA ASP A 89 11.86 10.09 21.51
C ASP A 89 11.16 11.35 22.04
N TYR A 90 11.17 11.58 23.35
CA TYR A 90 10.44 12.67 24.02
C TYR A 90 10.81 14.06 23.51
N TRP A 91 12.03 14.24 23.02
CA TRP A 91 12.50 15.52 22.51
C TRP A 91 11.77 15.99 21.25
N LYS A 92 11.12 15.07 20.52
CA LYS A 92 10.31 15.39 19.32
C LYS A 92 8.94 15.96 19.69
N LEU A 93 8.40 15.65 20.88
CA LEU A 93 7.07 16.08 21.29
C LEU A 93 6.89 17.60 21.33
N PRO A 94 7.80 18.40 21.92
CA PRO A 94 7.68 19.86 21.87
C PRO A 94 7.64 20.44 20.46
N ILE A 95 8.39 19.84 19.52
CA ILE A 95 8.41 20.25 18.11
C ILE A 95 7.07 19.95 17.45
N ILE A 96 6.54 18.75 17.65
CA ILE A 96 5.26 18.30 17.09
C ILE A 96 4.12 19.18 17.61
N TYR A 97 3.98 19.30 18.93
CA TYR A 97 2.90 20.08 19.52
C TYR A 97 3.06 21.58 19.30
N GLY A 98 4.29 22.10 19.34
CA GLY A 98 4.58 23.50 19.02
C GLY A 98 4.26 23.81 17.55
N GLY A 99 4.64 22.94 16.63
CA GLY A 99 4.33 23.06 15.21
C GLY A 99 2.83 23.00 14.93
N LEU A 100 2.10 22.06 15.54
CA LEU A 100 0.65 21.97 15.42
C LEU A 100 -0.05 23.19 16.00
N ALA A 101 0.33 23.62 17.21
CA ALA A 101 -0.28 24.77 17.87
C ALA A 101 -0.07 26.06 17.08
N THR A 102 1.13 26.29 16.53
CA THR A 102 1.42 27.48 15.72
C THR A 102 0.69 27.43 14.38
N THR A 103 0.71 26.33 13.65
CA THR A 103 0.03 26.23 12.35
C THR A 103 -1.48 26.32 12.48
N ILE A 104 -2.08 25.64 13.45
CA ILE A 104 -3.53 25.70 13.70
C ILE A 104 -3.92 27.09 14.25
N GLY A 105 -3.18 27.62 15.23
CA GLY A 105 -3.46 28.90 15.83
C GLY A 105 -3.40 30.07 14.83
N LEU A 106 -2.33 30.12 14.02
CA LEU A 106 -2.22 31.09 12.94
C LEU A 106 -3.25 30.84 11.83
N GLY A 107 -3.57 29.57 11.52
CA GLY A 107 -4.61 29.22 10.55
C GLY A 107 -5.98 29.79 10.97
N ILE A 108 -6.36 29.66 12.23
CA ILE A 108 -7.60 30.24 12.77
C ILE A 108 -7.55 31.75 12.75
N HIS A 109 -6.42 32.36 13.14
CA HIS A 109 -6.26 33.80 13.18
C HIS A 109 -6.43 34.44 11.79
N TYR A 110 -5.79 33.87 10.75
CA TYR A 110 -5.86 34.40 9.39
C TYR A 110 -7.10 34.01 8.60
N ARG A 111 -7.99 33.16 9.14
CA ARG A 111 -9.17 32.65 8.44
C ARG A 111 -10.07 33.73 7.87
N LYS A 112 -10.21 34.88 8.59
CA LYS A 112 -11.04 36.01 8.17
C LYS A 112 -10.29 37.02 7.29
N THR A 113 -8.97 37.12 7.43
CA THR A 113 -8.17 38.16 6.78
C THR A 113 -7.53 37.65 5.48
N ASN A 114 -7.09 36.40 5.45
CA ASN A 114 -6.45 35.79 4.29
C ASN A 114 -6.75 34.28 4.26
N GLU A 115 -7.83 33.92 3.55
CA GLU A 115 -8.29 32.55 3.44
C GLU A 115 -7.23 31.61 2.81
N ASN A 116 -6.50 32.09 1.81
CA ASN A 116 -5.47 31.27 1.16
C ASN A 116 -4.34 30.91 2.14
N LEU A 117 -3.86 31.89 2.93
CA LEU A 117 -2.84 31.67 3.94
C LEU A 117 -3.33 30.70 5.02
N SER A 118 -4.57 30.88 5.47
CA SER A 118 -5.22 29.98 6.43
C SER A 118 -5.25 28.53 5.91
N ASN A 119 -5.63 28.32 4.65
CA ASN A 119 -5.67 26.99 4.04
C ASN A 119 -4.27 26.35 3.95
N TYR A 120 -3.24 27.14 3.63
CA TYR A 120 -1.85 26.64 3.64
C TYR A 120 -1.37 26.25 5.04
N LEU A 121 -1.75 27.01 6.07
CA LEU A 121 -1.40 26.71 7.46
C LEU A 121 -2.09 25.44 7.95
N PHE A 122 -3.37 25.23 7.63
CA PHE A 122 -4.05 23.96 7.94
C PHE A 122 -3.46 22.77 7.16
N ALA A 123 -3.09 22.96 5.90
CA ALA A 123 -2.35 21.94 5.14
C ALA A 123 -1.01 21.61 5.79
N GLY A 124 -0.30 22.63 6.32
CA GLY A 124 0.93 22.46 7.09
C GLY A 124 0.72 21.64 8.37
N ALA A 125 -0.37 21.89 9.12
CA ALA A 125 -0.75 21.08 10.28
C ALA A 125 -0.98 19.62 9.88
N GLY A 126 -1.68 19.38 8.77
CA GLY A 126 -1.89 18.05 8.22
C GLY A 126 -0.58 17.33 7.85
N LEU A 127 0.40 18.06 7.28
CA LEU A 127 1.72 17.52 6.97
C LEU A 127 2.53 17.20 8.23
N ILE A 128 2.45 18.01 9.28
CA ILE A 128 3.09 17.72 10.57
C ILE A 128 2.50 16.44 11.17
N TYR A 129 1.18 16.32 11.18
CA TYR A 129 0.49 15.12 11.66
C TYR A 129 0.91 13.87 10.88
N TRP A 130 0.87 13.94 9.55
CA TRP A 130 1.30 12.85 8.68
C TRP A 130 2.78 12.48 8.90
N GLY A 131 3.65 13.49 9.01
CA GLY A 131 5.07 13.30 9.30
C GLY A 131 5.33 12.64 10.65
N THR A 132 4.50 12.95 11.66
CA THR A 132 4.56 12.31 12.97
C THR A 132 4.25 10.82 12.90
N LEU A 133 3.20 10.43 12.16
CA LEU A 133 2.86 9.02 11.94
C LEU A 133 3.96 8.29 11.16
N MET A 134 4.53 8.93 10.13
CA MET A 134 5.63 8.36 9.36
C MET A 134 6.88 8.13 10.23
N ASP A 135 7.25 9.10 11.06
CA ASP A 135 8.38 9.01 11.99
C ASP A 135 8.23 7.84 12.96
N GLY A 136 7.01 7.63 13.47
CA GLY A 136 6.71 6.52 14.36
C GLY A 136 6.91 5.15 13.72
N VAL A 137 6.45 4.97 12.48
CA VAL A 137 6.64 3.72 11.72
C VAL A 137 8.12 3.48 11.42
N ILE A 138 8.87 4.53 11.07
CA ILE A 138 10.33 4.45 10.81
C ILE A 138 11.07 4.04 12.08
N SER A 139 10.76 4.69 13.20
CA SER A 139 11.46 4.51 14.48
C SER A 139 11.08 3.21 15.20
N TYR A 140 10.03 2.50 14.74
CA TYR A 140 9.64 1.23 15.33
C TYR A 140 10.74 0.18 15.15
N LYS A 141 11.22 -0.39 16.26
CA LYS A 141 12.23 -1.45 16.27
C LYS A 141 11.56 -2.79 16.07
N SER A 142 11.95 -3.53 15.04
CA SER A 142 11.50 -4.91 14.79
C SER A 142 12.71 -5.82 14.66
N ASP A 143 12.58 -7.06 15.13
CA ASP A 143 13.64 -8.07 15.02
C ASP A 143 13.73 -8.67 13.62
N ALA A 144 12.69 -8.52 12.81
CA ALA A 144 12.66 -9.03 11.42
C ALA A 144 13.30 -8.02 10.46
N SER A 145 14.06 -8.52 9.48
CA SER A 145 14.69 -7.72 8.42
C SER A 145 13.64 -6.98 7.57
N HIS A 146 12.55 -7.68 7.24
CA HIS A 146 11.40 -7.14 6.53
C HIS A 146 10.11 -7.40 7.33
N HIS A 147 9.64 -6.38 8.05
CA HIS A 147 8.45 -6.52 8.89
C HIS A 147 7.18 -6.22 8.08
N PRO A 148 6.27 -7.22 7.86
CA PRO A 148 5.08 -7.03 7.02
C PRO A 148 4.19 -5.86 7.46
N GLY A 149 4.05 -5.65 8.77
CA GLY A 149 3.32 -4.51 9.33
C GLY A 149 3.93 -3.16 8.96
N LYS A 150 5.26 -3.04 8.88
CA LYS A 150 5.91 -1.82 8.40
C LYS A 150 5.64 -1.59 6.91
N ALA A 151 5.78 -2.62 6.07
CA ALA A 151 5.51 -2.54 4.65
C ALA A 151 4.08 -2.07 4.38
N THR A 152 3.10 -2.61 5.13
CA THR A 152 1.69 -2.21 5.05
C THR A 152 1.49 -0.74 5.41
N LEU A 153 2.03 -0.30 6.56
CA LEU A 153 1.88 1.07 7.03
C LEU A 153 2.59 2.08 6.12
N TYR A 154 3.76 1.74 5.60
CA TYR A 154 4.43 2.57 4.59
C TYR A 154 3.58 2.74 3.34
N SER A 155 2.94 1.67 2.85
CA SER A 155 2.05 1.73 1.68
C SER A 155 0.76 2.51 1.97
N ILE A 156 0.23 2.47 3.20
CA ILE A 156 -0.92 3.27 3.62
C ILE A 156 -0.54 4.75 3.73
N LEU A 157 0.62 5.07 4.27
CA LEU A 157 1.03 6.46 4.44
C LEU A 157 1.45 7.12 3.12
N LEU A 158 2.17 6.39 2.27
CA LEU A 158 2.59 6.86 0.96
C LEU A 158 2.56 5.71 -0.06
N PRO A 159 1.71 5.81 -1.10
CA PRO A 159 1.66 4.78 -2.14
C PRO A 159 3.03 4.53 -2.76
N GLY A 160 3.43 3.26 -2.82
CA GLY A 160 4.73 2.84 -3.35
C GLY A 160 5.84 2.73 -2.31
N LEU A 161 5.70 3.32 -1.11
CA LEU A 161 6.78 3.28 -0.12
C LEU A 161 6.96 1.87 0.49
N GLY A 162 5.88 1.11 0.63
CA GLY A 162 5.97 -0.29 1.06
C GLY A 162 6.69 -1.16 0.04
N GLN A 163 6.47 -0.95 -1.26
CA GLN A 163 7.22 -1.61 -2.32
C GLN A 163 8.71 -1.22 -2.29
N ALA A 164 9.00 0.07 -2.03
CA ALA A 164 10.37 0.54 -1.84
C ALA A 164 11.04 -0.12 -0.63
N TYR A 165 10.33 -0.26 0.48
CA TYR A 165 10.81 -0.95 1.68
C TYR A 165 11.14 -2.42 1.43
N ASN A 166 10.34 -3.08 0.58
CA ASN A 166 10.55 -4.46 0.16
C ASN A 166 11.62 -4.61 -0.95
N GLY A 167 12.17 -3.52 -1.49
CA GLY A 167 13.11 -3.55 -2.62
C GLY A 167 12.47 -3.71 -4.00
N GLU A 168 11.15 -3.72 -4.08
CA GLU A 168 10.38 -3.94 -5.32
C GLU A 168 10.14 -2.63 -6.09
N TYR A 169 11.22 -1.91 -6.43
CA TYR A 169 11.14 -0.58 -7.06
C TYR A 169 10.41 -0.55 -8.40
N TRP A 170 10.46 -1.65 -9.16
CA TRP A 170 9.83 -1.74 -10.48
C TRP A 170 8.29 -1.71 -10.43
N LYS A 171 7.69 -2.09 -9.31
CA LYS A 171 6.23 -2.03 -9.09
C LYS A 171 5.72 -0.62 -8.84
N ILE A 172 6.57 0.27 -8.31
CA ILE A 172 6.19 1.64 -7.95
C ILE A 172 5.58 2.40 -9.14
N PRO A 173 6.23 2.48 -10.31
CA PRO A 173 5.66 3.19 -11.45
C PRO A 173 4.34 2.61 -11.94
N ILE A 174 4.12 1.29 -11.79
CA ILE A 174 2.88 0.62 -12.19
C ILE A 174 1.73 1.11 -11.29
N TYR A 175 1.91 1.09 -9.98
CA TYR A 175 0.88 1.56 -9.05
C TYR A 175 0.62 3.06 -9.18
N TRP A 176 1.68 3.88 -9.37
CA TRP A 176 1.52 5.30 -9.62
C TRP A 176 0.79 5.61 -10.91
N ALA A 177 1.06 4.87 -11.99
CA ALA A 177 0.32 4.99 -13.24
C ALA A 177 -1.15 4.60 -13.06
N GLY A 178 -1.44 3.53 -12.31
CA GLY A 178 -2.79 3.12 -11.97
C GLY A 178 -3.54 4.17 -11.15
N LEU A 179 -2.91 4.75 -10.13
CA LEU A 179 -3.49 5.82 -9.31
C LEU A 179 -3.71 7.09 -10.14
N ALA A 180 -2.72 7.52 -10.92
CA ALA A 180 -2.81 8.73 -11.73
C ALA A 180 -3.92 8.63 -12.79
N SER A 181 -4.03 7.48 -13.47
CA SER A 181 -5.11 7.25 -14.44
C SER A 181 -6.47 7.23 -13.76
N SER A 182 -6.62 6.57 -12.62
CA SER A 182 -7.87 6.54 -11.86
C SER A 182 -8.29 7.95 -11.39
N ILE A 183 -7.36 8.75 -10.88
CA ILE A 183 -7.61 10.16 -10.49
C ILE A 183 -8.03 10.98 -11.72
N HIS A 184 -7.37 10.78 -12.86
CA HIS A 184 -7.72 11.46 -14.11
C HIS A 184 -9.16 11.14 -14.53
N PHE A 185 -9.57 9.86 -14.51
CA PHE A 185 -10.93 9.46 -14.82
C PHE A 185 -11.96 10.03 -13.83
N VAL A 186 -11.65 10.07 -12.53
CA VAL A 186 -12.53 10.71 -11.55
C VAL A 186 -12.71 12.19 -11.89
N ALA A 187 -11.63 12.92 -12.16
CA ALA A 187 -11.65 14.34 -12.49
C ALA A 187 -12.43 14.61 -13.81
N LEU A 188 -12.17 13.80 -14.84
CA LEU A 188 -12.84 13.91 -16.15
C LEU A 188 -14.35 13.68 -16.01
N ASN A 189 -14.76 12.59 -15.37
CA ASN A 189 -16.16 12.24 -15.20
C ASN A 189 -16.88 13.22 -14.28
N HIS A 190 -16.20 13.73 -13.24
CA HIS A 190 -16.74 14.78 -12.37
C HIS A 190 -16.97 16.10 -13.13
N SER A 191 -16.02 16.54 -13.93
CA SER A 191 -16.15 17.75 -14.77
C SER A 191 -17.32 17.64 -15.74
N ASN A 192 -17.45 16.51 -16.42
CA ASN A 192 -18.56 16.25 -17.32
C ASN A 192 -19.90 16.18 -16.57
N TYR A 193 -19.94 15.55 -15.41
CA TYR A 193 -21.14 15.54 -14.56
C TYR A 193 -21.59 16.96 -14.19
N ILE A 194 -20.69 17.83 -13.77
CA ILE A 194 -21.00 19.24 -13.43
C ILE A 194 -21.49 19.98 -14.67
N LYS A 195 -20.83 19.81 -15.83
CA LYS A 195 -21.22 20.40 -17.10
C LYS A 195 -22.69 20.08 -17.45
N TYR A 196 -23.03 18.80 -17.48
CA TYR A 196 -24.40 18.39 -17.85
C TYR A 196 -25.43 18.69 -16.75
N LYS A 197 -25.04 18.75 -15.48
CA LYS A 197 -25.87 19.23 -14.38
C LYS A 197 -26.26 20.70 -14.58
N ASN A 198 -25.30 21.55 -14.96
CA ASN A 198 -25.57 22.97 -15.20
C ASN A 198 -26.47 23.17 -16.42
N ILE A 199 -26.20 22.48 -17.54
CA ILE A 199 -27.04 22.52 -18.73
C ILE A 199 -28.49 22.08 -18.41
N HIS A 200 -28.67 21.01 -17.65
CA HIS A 200 -29.99 20.55 -17.22
C HIS A 200 -30.71 21.59 -16.34
N ASN A 201 -29.99 22.18 -15.39
CA ASN A 201 -30.58 23.21 -14.52
C ASN A 201 -30.99 24.47 -15.31
N GLU A 202 -30.18 24.94 -16.26
CA GLU A 202 -30.48 26.06 -17.13
C GLU A 202 -31.70 25.76 -18.04
N ALA A 203 -31.75 24.55 -18.61
CA ALA A 203 -32.86 24.14 -19.48
C ALA A 203 -34.19 23.93 -18.72
N THR A 204 -34.13 23.67 -17.41
CA THR A 204 -35.31 23.42 -16.55
C THR A 204 -35.79 24.67 -15.79
N ASN A 205 -34.90 25.63 -15.52
CA ASN A 205 -35.21 26.86 -14.81
C ASN A 205 -35.95 27.88 -15.70
N LYS A 206 -37.27 27.76 -15.77
CA LYS A 206 -38.16 28.71 -16.47
C LYS A 206 -38.23 30.09 -15.77
N SER A 207 -37.62 30.26 -14.62
CA SER A 207 -37.77 31.44 -13.75
C SER A 207 -36.98 32.67 -14.21
N SER A 208 -36.03 32.56 -15.09
CA SER A 208 -35.19 33.68 -15.53
C SER A 208 -35.59 34.31 -16.88
N GLY A 209 -36.76 34.02 -17.41
CA GLY A 209 -37.27 34.69 -18.62
C GLY A 209 -36.45 34.48 -19.92
N THR A 210 -35.32 33.89 -19.84
CA THR A 210 -34.44 33.51 -20.97
C THR A 210 -34.73 32.07 -21.33
N SER A 211 -35.36 31.90 -22.51
CA SER A 211 -35.52 30.57 -23.10
C SER A 211 -34.14 29.97 -23.35
N TYR A 212 -33.86 28.81 -22.73
CA TYR A 212 -32.66 28.05 -23.05
C TYR A 212 -32.65 27.68 -24.55
N ASN A 213 -31.70 28.23 -25.27
CA ASN A 213 -31.56 28.03 -26.71
C ASN A 213 -30.30 27.19 -27.04
N GLY A 214 -29.87 26.32 -26.09
CA GLY A 214 -28.72 25.47 -26.28
C GLY A 214 -29.02 24.24 -27.14
N PRO A 215 -27.97 23.60 -27.72
CA PRO A 215 -28.11 22.47 -28.67
C PRO A 215 -28.57 21.17 -28.01
N ILE A 216 -28.64 21.09 -26.67
CA ILE A 216 -28.95 19.86 -25.94
C ILE A 216 -30.24 20.03 -25.15
N SER A 217 -31.23 19.14 -25.36
CA SER A 217 -32.48 19.17 -24.61
C SER A 217 -32.27 18.87 -23.10
N ALA A 218 -33.20 19.34 -22.25
CA ALA A 218 -33.18 19.05 -20.82
C ALA A 218 -33.15 17.55 -20.50
N GLU A 219 -33.85 16.74 -21.27
CA GLU A 219 -33.92 15.29 -21.14
C GLU A 219 -32.59 14.63 -21.47
N THR A 220 -31.97 15.03 -22.57
CA THR A 220 -30.64 14.56 -22.98
C THR A 220 -29.56 14.96 -21.99
N ALA A 221 -29.62 16.19 -21.46
CA ALA A 221 -28.73 16.67 -20.42
C ALA A 221 -28.86 15.83 -19.12
N LEU A 222 -30.11 15.49 -18.75
CA LEU A 222 -30.40 14.62 -17.61
C LEU A 222 -29.80 13.22 -17.78
N TYR A 223 -29.94 12.64 -18.97
CA TYR A 223 -29.36 11.35 -19.30
C TYR A 223 -27.83 11.34 -19.15
N TYR A 224 -27.13 12.29 -19.78
CA TYR A 224 -25.67 12.41 -19.69
C TYR A 224 -25.20 12.71 -18.27
N ARG A 225 -25.89 13.60 -17.53
CA ARG A 225 -25.61 13.85 -16.12
C ARG A 225 -25.61 12.55 -15.29
N ASN A 226 -26.63 11.71 -15.48
CA ASN A 226 -26.78 10.46 -14.73
C ASN A 226 -25.73 9.42 -15.17
N ALA A 227 -25.40 9.40 -16.48
CA ALA A 227 -24.34 8.52 -17.00
C ALA A 227 -22.96 8.89 -16.43
N TYR A 228 -22.57 10.16 -16.48
CA TYR A 228 -21.28 10.62 -15.93
C TYR A 228 -21.21 10.52 -14.41
N ARG A 229 -22.35 10.65 -13.70
CA ARG A 229 -22.40 10.37 -12.26
C ARG A 229 -21.99 8.91 -11.98
N ARG A 230 -22.56 7.94 -12.69
CA ARG A 230 -22.20 6.52 -12.52
C ARG A 230 -20.75 6.24 -12.90
N LEU A 231 -20.28 6.80 -14.02
CA LEU A 231 -18.88 6.64 -14.44
C LEU A 231 -17.90 7.22 -13.41
N ARG A 232 -18.21 8.38 -12.80
CA ARG A 232 -17.44 8.96 -11.71
C ARG A 232 -17.40 8.02 -10.51
N ASP A 233 -18.55 7.49 -10.12
CA ASP A 233 -18.65 6.61 -8.95
C ASP A 233 -17.86 5.30 -9.17
N TYR A 234 -17.90 4.73 -10.38
CA TYR A 234 -17.04 3.59 -10.77
C TYR A 234 -15.54 3.95 -10.76
N SER A 235 -15.19 5.15 -11.21
CA SER A 235 -13.80 5.61 -11.18
C SER A 235 -13.27 5.76 -9.74
N ILE A 236 -14.12 6.18 -8.81
CA ILE A 236 -13.77 6.26 -7.38
C ILE A 236 -13.54 4.86 -6.79
N VAL A 237 -14.40 3.89 -7.15
CA VAL A 237 -14.22 2.48 -6.73
C VAL A 237 -12.93 1.91 -7.31
N ALA A 238 -12.62 2.20 -8.58
CA ALA A 238 -11.38 1.77 -9.22
C ALA A 238 -10.15 2.37 -8.53
N LEU A 239 -10.18 3.66 -8.16
CA LEU A 239 -9.12 4.32 -7.41
C LEU A 239 -8.89 3.63 -6.05
N ALA A 240 -9.96 3.36 -5.32
CA ALA A 240 -9.88 2.67 -4.04
C ALA A 240 -9.33 1.23 -4.20
N ALA A 241 -9.75 0.52 -5.24
CA ALA A 241 -9.26 -0.83 -5.53
C ALA A 241 -7.75 -0.84 -5.83
N VAL A 242 -7.25 0.06 -6.68
CA VAL A 242 -5.81 0.17 -6.98
C VAL A 242 -5.02 0.51 -5.71
N TYR A 243 -5.55 1.41 -4.87
CA TYR A 243 -4.90 1.77 -3.62
C TYR A 243 -4.84 0.58 -2.65
N LEU A 244 -5.92 -0.17 -2.50
CA LEU A 244 -5.94 -1.37 -1.64
C LEU A 244 -5.01 -2.47 -2.18
N LEU A 245 -5.01 -2.69 -3.49
CA LEU A 245 -4.14 -3.69 -4.12
C LEU A 245 -2.67 -3.42 -3.83
N GLN A 246 -2.21 -2.18 -3.92
CA GLN A 246 -0.81 -1.85 -3.64
C GLN A 246 -0.45 -2.04 -2.16
N VAL A 247 -1.38 -1.81 -1.23
CA VAL A 247 -1.17 -2.07 0.20
C VAL A 247 -1.08 -3.57 0.48
N ILE A 248 -1.98 -4.36 -0.11
CA ILE A 248 -1.99 -5.82 0.02
C ILE A 248 -0.72 -6.41 -0.60
N ASP A 249 -0.33 -5.98 -1.80
CA ASP A 249 0.90 -6.44 -2.47
C ASP A 249 2.14 -6.19 -1.61
N ALA A 250 2.29 -4.99 -1.03
CA ALA A 250 3.41 -4.68 -0.16
C ALA A 250 3.45 -5.58 1.10
N ASN A 251 2.29 -5.88 1.67
CA ASN A 251 2.19 -6.75 2.83
C ASN A 251 2.56 -8.19 2.48
N VAL A 252 1.94 -8.74 1.42
CA VAL A 252 2.18 -10.12 0.97
C VAL A 252 3.64 -10.31 0.59
N PHE A 253 4.23 -9.35 -0.15
CA PHE A 253 5.61 -9.46 -0.56
C PHE A 253 6.59 -9.43 0.61
N ALA A 254 6.33 -8.61 1.64
CA ALA A 254 7.13 -8.60 2.86
C ALA A 254 7.09 -9.95 3.59
N TYR A 255 5.93 -10.63 3.61
CA TYR A 255 5.86 -12.00 4.12
C TYR A 255 6.66 -12.99 3.26
N MET A 256 6.62 -12.82 1.93
CA MET A 256 7.31 -13.73 1.02
C MET A 256 8.84 -13.59 1.09
N GLN A 257 9.37 -12.42 1.43
CA GLN A 257 10.82 -12.21 1.56
C GLN A 257 11.44 -13.01 2.72
N ASP A 258 10.67 -13.29 3.76
CA ASP A 258 11.12 -14.10 4.88
C ASP A 258 11.03 -15.61 4.62
N PHE A 259 10.49 -16.03 3.46
CA PHE A 259 10.46 -17.45 3.08
C PHE A 259 11.75 -17.84 2.38
N GLU A 260 12.59 -18.61 3.04
CA GLU A 260 13.70 -19.32 2.39
C GLU A 260 13.14 -20.54 1.66
N VAL A 261 13.29 -20.57 0.33
CA VAL A 261 13.16 -21.83 -0.42
C VAL A 261 14.37 -22.67 0.01
N GLY A 262 14.13 -23.77 0.74
CA GLY A 262 15.22 -24.66 1.08
C GLY A 262 15.91 -25.13 -0.21
N ASP A 263 17.20 -24.81 -0.36
CA ASP A 263 18.05 -25.22 -1.50
C ASP A 263 18.20 -26.73 -1.64
N ASN A 264 17.42 -27.51 -0.86
CA ASN A 264 17.51 -28.96 -0.81
C ASN A 264 16.81 -29.66 -2.00
N ILE A 265 16.01 -28.95 -2.79
CA ILE A 265 15.40 -29.53 -4.00
C ILE A 265 16.32 -29.22 -5.18
N SER A 266 17.18 -30.14 -5.52
CA SER A 266 17.99 -30.04 -6.73
C SER A 266 17.46 -31.00 -7.78
N MET A 267 17.23 -30.48 -8.97
CA MET A 267 16.89 -31.29 -10.15
C MET A 267 18.11 -31.41 -11.03
N SER A 268 18.56 -32.62 -11.23
CA SER A 268 19.68 -32.93 -12.15
C SER A 268 19.18 -33.73 -13.35
N ILE A 269 19.54 -33.30 -14.55
CA ILE A 269 19.31 -34.03 -15.79
C ILE A 269 20.68 -34.49 -16.29
N SER A 270 20.87 -35.78 -16.32
CA SER A 270 22.11 -36.36 -16.84
C SER A 270 21.82 -37.40 -17.94
N PRO A 271 22.66 -37.47 -18.99
CA PRO A 271 22.56 -38.54 -19.94
C PRO A 271 22.89 -39.86 -19.23
N SER A 272 22.08 -40.86 -19.47
CA SER A 272 22.24 -42.20 -18.86
C SER A 272 22.12 -43.28 -19.92
N VAL A 273 22.92 -44.30 -19.79
CA VAL A 273 22.81 -45.50 -20.62
C VAL A 273 21.83 -46.44 -19.94
N ILE A 274 20.75 -46.74 -20.61
CA ILE A 274 19.76 -47.70 -20.14
C ILE A 274 20.16 -49.09 -20.63
N ALA A 275 20.69 -49.88 -19.71
CA ALA A 275 20.91 -51.32 -19.98
C ALA A 275 19.68 -52.09 -19.47
N PRO A 276 19.10 -52.99 -20.24
CA PRO A 276 18.01 -53.83 -19.74
C PRO A 276 18.52 -54.72 -18.60
N GLU A 277 17.84 -54.68 -17.45
CA GLU A 277 18.09 -55.62 -16.35
C GLU A 277 17.67 -57.02 -16.81
N THR A 278 18.65 -57.83 -17.25
CA THR A 278 18.40 -59.21 -17.58
C THR A 278 18.33 -60.07 -16.32
N ARG A 279 17.14 -60.29 -15.81
CA ARG A 279 16.86 -61.25 -14.72
C ARG A 279 16.85 -62.71 -15.19
N TYR A 280 17.03 -62.99 -16.50
CA TYR A 280 17.03 -64.35 -17.05
C TYR A 280 18.19 -64.55 -18.02
N ALA A 281 18.99 -65.49 -17.74
CA ALA A 281 20.32 -65.80 -18.37
C ALA A 281 20.25 -66.34 -19.81
N LEU A 282 19.24 -66.05 -20.61
CA LEU A 282 19.10 -66.61 -21.97
C LEU A 282 18.51 -65.59 -22.97
N GLN A 283 19.03 -64.36 -22.98
CA GLN A 283 18.73 -63.47 -24.14
C GLN A 283 20.01 -62.86 -24.74
N PRO A 284 20.11 -62.87 -26.08
CA PRO A 284 21.28 -62.30 -26.76
C PRO A 284 21.32 -60.78 -26.55
N MET A 285 22.52 -60.26 -26.39
CA MET A 285 22.96 -58.87 -26.32
C MET A 285 21.84 -57.84 -26.45
N GLY A 286 21.35 -57.39 -25.29
CA GLY A 286 20.34 -56.32 -25.24
C GLY A 286 20.91 -55.00 -25.78
N MET A 287 20.17 -54.36 -26.67
CA MET A 287 20.50 -53.04 -27.17
C MET A 287 20.54 -52.06 -25.99
N THR A 288 21.70 -51.49 -25.73
CA THR A 288 21.88 -50.38 -24.80
C THR A 288 21.27 -49.13 -25.41
N GLY A 289 20.24 -48.58 -24.79
CA GLY A 289 19.61 -47.33 -25.19
C GLY A 289 20.27 -46.14 -24.50
N ILE A 290 20.34 -45.00 -25.18
CA ILE A 290 20.72 -43.74 -24.55
C ILE A 290 19.45 -43.07 -24.06
N GLY A 291 19.40 -42.74 -22.81
CA GLY A 291 18.26 -42.06 -22.16
C GLY A 291 18.70 -40.87 -21.31
N LEU A 292 17.74 -40.14 -20.80
CA LEU A 292 17.96 -39.07 -19.84
C LEU A 292 17.49 -39.53 -18.45
N LYS A 293 18.36 -39.42 -17.46
CA LYS A 293 18.05 -39.67 -16.06
C LYS A 293 17.68 -38.32 -15.39
N LEU A 294 16.48 -38.24 -14.87
CA LEU A 294 16.02 -37.14 -14.07
C LEU A 294 16.16 -37.50 -12.58
N GLY A 295 17.08 -36.85 -11.91
CA GLY A 295 17.27 -36.99 -10.46
C GLY A 295 16.66 -35.83 -9.73
N ILE A 296 15.75 -36.07 -8.79
CA ILE A 296 15.19 -35.07 -7.88
C ILE A 296 15.66 -35.44 -6.47
N ASN A 297 16.49 -34.59 -5.88
CA ASN A 297 16.93 -34.75 -4.50
C ASN A 297 16.07 -33.79 -3.62
N PHE A 298 15.49 -34.33 -2.55
CA PHE A 298 14.66 -33.63 -1.59
C PHE A 298 15.45 -33.33 -0.33
#